data_ac7e5f42d173be7a897f6a51a06bc6e3
#
_entry.id   ac7e5f42d173be7a897f6a51a06bc6e3
#
_cell.length_a   1.000
_cell.length_b   1.000
_cell.length_c   1.000
_cell.angle_alpha   90.00
_cell.angle_beta   90.00
_cell.angle_gamma   90.00
#
_symmetry.space_group_name_H-M   'P 1'
#
loop_
_entity.id
_entity.type
_entity.pdbx_description
1 polymer ?
#
loop_
_entity_poly.entity_id
_entity_poly.type
_entity_poly.pdbx_seq_one_letter_code
_entity_poly.pdbx_strand_id
1 'polypeptide(L)'
;MEYEELRQALEILSLSEKATLREIKARHRDLVKRFHPDAGGGEPERIRQINAAYGVLVAYCRDYRFSFTHEEFLAQNPEKRLQQQFAQDPIWGG
;
A
#
# COMPACT_ATOMS: atom_id res chain seq x y z
N MET A 1 -8.64 15.50 -5.30
CA MET A 1 -9.12 14.16 -4.90
C MET A 1 -9.85 14.24 -3.58
N GLU A 2 -11.07 13.74 -3.54
CA GLU A 2 -11.83 13.68 -2.31
C GLU A 2 -11.53 12.39 -1.55
N TYR A 3 -11.65 12.43 -0.23
CA TYR A 3 -11.39 11.25 0.59
C TYR A 3 -12.26 10.06 0.19
N GLU A 4 -13.50 10.31 -0.20
CA GLU A 4 -14.41 9.25 -0.62
C GLU A 4 -13.91 8.52 -1.86
N GLU A 5 -13.27 9.21 -2.80
CA GLU A 5 -12.64 8.58 -3.95
C GLU A 5 -11.55 7.61 -3.53
N LEU A 6 -10.72 8.05 -2.57
CA LEU A 6 -9.64 7.22 -2.06
C LEU A 6 -10.19 5.98 -1.38
N ARG A 7 -11.23 6.16 -0.55
CA ARG A 7 -11.86 5.06 0.17
C ARG A 7 -12.47 4.04 -0.78
N GLN A 8 -13.18 4.52 -1.80
CA GLN A 8 -13.77 3.64 -2.79
C GLN A 8 -12.71 2.87 -3.58
N ALA A 9 -11.59 3.50 -3.88
CA ALA A 9 -10.50 2.84 -4.58
C ALA A 9 -9.95 1.68 -3.75
N LEU A 10 -9.81 1.87 -2.45
CA LEU A 10 -9.37 0.80 -1.56
C LEU A 10 -10.36 -0.37 -1.56
N GLU A 11 -11.65 -0.07 -1.53
CA GLU A 11 -12.68 -1.10 -1.59
C GLU A 11 -12.64 -1.89 -2.90
N ILE A 12 -12.54 -1.19 -4.02
CA ILE A 12 -12.51 -1.84 -5.33
C ILE A 12 -11.34 -2.81 -5.44
N LEU A 13 -10.18 -2.43 -4.91
CA LEU A 13 -9.00 -3.30 -4.93
C LEU A 13 -8.93 -4.25 -3.74
N SER A 14 -9.90 -4.21 -2.85
CA SER A 14 -9.95 -5.05 -1.64
C SER A 14 -8.68 -4.89 -0.80
N LEU A 15 -8.24 -3.64 -0.65
CA LEU A 15 -7.08 -3.31 0.16
C LEU A 15 -7.51 -2.75 1.51
N SER A 16 -6.69 -2.99 2.52
CA SER A 16 -6.90 -2.40 3.84
C SER A 16 -6.44 -0.93 3.82
N GLU A 17 -6.68 -0.24 4.93
CA GLU A 17 -6.30 1.17 5.06
C GLU A 17 -4.78 1.38 5.01
N LYS A 18 -4.01 0.35 5.28
CA LYS A 18 -2.56 0.41 5.23
C LYS A 18 -2.06 -0.58 4.20
N ALA A 19 -1.35 -0.09 3.22
CA ALA A 19 -0.79 -0.91 2.16
C ALA A 19 0.48 -0.27 1.62
N THR A 20 1.41 -1.09 1.22
CA THR A 20 2.60 -0.62 0.52
C THR A 20 2.27 -0.44 -0.95
N LEU A 21 3.10 0.32 -1.66
CA LEU A 21 2.97 0.45 -3.11
C LEU A 21 3.11 -0.92 -3.79
N ARG A 22 3.96 -1.77 -3.24
CA ARG A 22 4.14 -3.14 -3.75
C ARG A 22 2.83 -3.93 -3.66
N GLU A 23 2.15 -3.84 -2.52
CA GLU A 23 0.87 -4.52 -2.33
C GLU A 23 -0.21 -3.99 -3.28
N ILE A 24 -0.24 -2.68 -3.48
CA ILE A 24 -1.18 -2.05 -4.40
C ILE A 24 -0.96 -2.58 -5.82
N LYS A 25 0.30 -2.61 -6.27
CA LYS A 25 0.66 -3.09 -7.61
C LYS A 25 0.33 -4.58 -7.78
N ALA A 26 0.62 -5.38 -6.77
CA ALA A 26 0.35 -6.80 -6.81
C ALA A 26 -1.15 -7.09 -6.90
N ARG A 27 -1.94 -6.37 -6.11
CA ARG A 27 -3.40 -6.55 -6.13
C ARG A 27 -3.98 -6.15 -7.49
N HIS A 28 -3.52 -5.03 -8.03
CA HIS A 28 -3.97 -4.58 -9.35
C HIS A 28 -3.70 -5.66 -10.40
N ARG A 29 -2.48 -6.18 -10.43
CA ARG A 29 -2.09 -7.21 -11.39
C ARG A 29 -2.95 -8.45 -11.28
N ASP A 30 -3.20 -8.91 -10.05
CA ASP A 30 -3.99 -10.10 -9.81
C ASP A 30 -5.45 -9.92 -10.26
N LEU A 31 -6.03 -8.76 -9.97
CA LEU A 31 -7.40 -8.48 -10.36
C LEU A 31 -7.55 -8.32 -11.87
N VAL A 32 -6.57 -7.69 -12.53
CA VAL A 32 -6.59 -7.56 -13.98
C VAL A 32 -6.54 -8.95 -14.63
N LYS A 33 -5.69 -9.84 -14.14
CA LYS A 33 -5.64 -11.22 -14.65
C LYS A 33 -6.96 -11.95 -14.46
N ARG A 34 -7.58 -11.78 -13.31
CA ARG A 34 -8.84 -12.48 -12.99
C ARG A 34 -9.98 -12.04 -13.89
N PHE A 35 -10.09 -10.76 -14.19
CA PHE A 35 -11.23 -10.20 -14.92
C PHE A 35 -10.92 -9.84 -16.38
N HIS A 36 -9.75 -10.22 -16.87
CA HIS A 36 -9.35 -9.92 -18.23
C HIS A 36 -10.24 -10.67 -19.24
N PRO A 37 -10.66 -10.02 -20.34
CA PRO A 37 -11.51 -10.66 -21.34
C PRO A 37 -10.94 -11.96 -21.88
N ASP A 38 -9.63 -12.05 -22.03
CA ASP A 38 -8.95 -13.24 -22.58
C ASP A 38 -8.98 -14.42 -21.61
N ALA A 39 -9.38 -14.21 -20.38
CA ALA A 39 -9.45 -15.30 -19.39
C ALA A 39 -10.77 -16.06 -19.42
N GLY A 40 -11.56 -15.90 -20.48
CA GLY A 40 -12.75 -16.71 -20.68
C GLY A 40 -13.98 -16.33 -19.89
N GLY A 41 -14.07 -15.14 -19.41
CA GLY A 41 -15.20 -14.64 -18.63
C GLY A 41 -14.99 -13.19 -18.27
N GLY A 42 -14.32 -12.48 -19.16
CA GLY A 42 -13.90 -11.12 -18.90
C GLY A 42 -15.06 -10.18 -18.65
N GLU A 43 -14.85 -9.25 -17.74
CA GLU A 43 -15.81 -8.20 -17.42
C GLU A 43 -15.16 -6.85 -17.69
N PRO A 44 -15.33 -6.31 -18.92
CA PRO A 44 -14.67 -5.05 -19.30
C PRO A 44 -14.96 -3.88 -18.36
N GLU A 45 -16.19 -3.81 -17.86
CA GLU A 45 -16.57 -2.77 -16.91
C GLU A 45 -15.81 -2.90 -15.60
N ARG A 46 -15.63 -4.13 -15.14
CA ARG A 46 -14.88 -4.40 -13.93
C ARG A 46 -13.43 -3.98 -14.09
N ILE A 47 -12.83 -4.27 -15.24
CA ILE A 47 -11.46 -3.88 -15.54
C ILE A 47 -11.32 -2.36 -15.53
N ARG A 48 -12.29 -1.63 -16.07
CA ARG A 48 -12.26 -0.16 -16.03
C ARG A 48 -12.26 0.35 -14.60
N GLN A 49 -13.12 -0.20 -13.76
CA GLN A 49 -13.20 0.19 -12.36
C GLN A 49 -11.89 -0.10 -11.63
N ILE A 50 -11.32 -1.28 -11.87
CA ILE A 50 -10.05 -1.68 -11.26
C ILE A 50 -8.93 -0.73 -11.68
N ASN A 51 -8.86 -0.40 -12.96
CA ASN A 51 -7.82 0.51 -13.48
C ASN A 51 -7.99 1.92 -12.93
N ALA A 52 -9.24 2.40 -12.85
CA ALA A 52 -9.51 3.72 -12.28
C ALA A 52 -9.11 3.79 -10.81
N ALA A 53 -9.47 2.77 -10.04
CA ALA A 53 -9.12 2.69 -8.63
C ALA A 53 -7.60 2.65 -8.44
N TYR A 54 -6.91 1.87 -9.26
CA TYR A 54 -5.46 1.80 -9.22
C TYR A 54 -4.85 3.18 -9.50
N GLY A 55 -5.38 3.89 -10.50
CA GLY A 55 -4.91 5.24 -10.81
C GLY A 55 -5.04 6.20 -9.64
N VAL A 56 -6.16 6.13 -8.91
CA VAL A 56 -6.39 6.96 -7.73
C VAL A 56 -5.34 6.68 -6.66
N LEU A 57 -5.08 5.40 -6.37
CA LEU A 57 -4.12 5.02 -5.34
C LEU A 57 -2.69 5.38 -5.73
N VAL A 58 -2.32 5.20 -6.99
CA VAL A 58 -0.98 5.56 -7.47
C VAL A 58 -0.79 7.08 -7.40
N ALA A 59 -1.81 7.85 -7.77
CA ALA A 59 -1.73 9.31 -7.67
C ALA A 59 -1.54 9.76 -6.23
N TYR A 60 -2.29 9.17 -5.31
CA TYR A 60 -2.14 9.47 -3.89
C TYR A 60 -0.72 9.16 -3.41
N CYS A 61 -0.18 8.00 -3.77
CA CYS A 61 1.17 7.62 -3.38
C CYS A 61 2.23 8.52 -4.01
N ARG A 62 2.02 8.95 -5.25
CA ARG A 62 2.97 9.81 -5.95
C ARG A 62 3.13 11.14 -5.26
N ASP A 63 2.04 11.69 -4.74
CA ASP A 63 2.04 12.99 -4.09
C ASP A 63 2.27 12.89 -2.58
N TYR A 64 2.39 11.68 -2.06
CA TYR A 64 2.59 11.46 -0.64
C TYR A 64 3.98 11.90 -0.22
N ARG A 65 4.05 12.64 0.88
CA ARG A 65 5.32 13.15 1.41
C ARG A 65 5.86 12.16 2.43
N PHE A 66 6.83 11.38 2.01
CA PHE A 66 7.50 10.44 2.90
C PHE A 66 8.35 11.19 3.91
N SER A 67 8.46 10.65 5.11
CA SER A 67 9.35 11.18 6.13
C SER A 67 10.57 10.27 6.21
N PHE A 68 11.75 10.88 6.17
CA PHE A 68 13.01 10.15 6.26
C PHE A 68 13.69 10.40 7.60
N THR A 69 12.91 10.77 8.62
CA THR A 69 13.44 10.96 9.96
C THR A 69 13.78 9.61 10.58
N HIS A 70 14.68 9.66 11.56
CA HIS A 70 15.04 8.48 12.33
C HIS A 70 13.83 7.89 13.05
N GLU A 71 12.96 8.74 13.58
CA GLU A 71 11.73 8.34 14.25
C GLU A 71 10.84 7.52 13.32
N GLU A 72 10.61 8.02 12.10
CA GLU A 72 9.78 7.30 11.13
C GLU A 72 10.43 6.00 10.70
N PHE A 73 11.73 6.01 10.50
CA PHE A 73 12.47 4.79 10.16
C PHE A 73 12.23 3.71 11.22
N LEU A 74 12.32 4.08 12.49
CA LEU A 74 12.10 3.12 13.57
C LEU A 74 10.66 2.65 13.65
N ALA A 75 9.69 3.53 13.36
CA ALA A 75 8.29 3.14 13.32
C ALA A 75 8.01 2.11 12.24
N GLN A 76 8.68 2.23 11.09
CA GLN A 76 8.53 1.31 9.97
C GLN A 76 9.38 0.04 10.17
N ASN A 77 10.30 0.03 11.10
CA ASN A 77 11.21 -1.07 11.36
C ASN A 77 11.27 -1.36 12.87
N PRO A 78 10.22 -1.96 13.44
CA PRO A 78 10.15 -2.19 14.89
C PRO A 78 11.34 -2.97 15.46
N GLU A 79 11.91 -3.86 14.66
CA GLU A 79 13.07 -4.64 15.08
C GLU A 79 14.28 -3.74 15.36
N LYS A 80 14.49 -2.74 14.50
CA LYS A 80 15.58 -1.79 14.68
C LYS A 80 15.40 -0.94 15.93
N ARG A 81 14.14 -0.59 16.21
CA ARG A 81 13.81 0.16 17.42
C ARG A 81 14.18 -0.62 18.67
N LEU A 82 13.84 -1.90 18.70
CA LEU A 82 14.18 -2.77 19.82
C LEU A 82 15.69 -2.91 20.00
N GLN A 83 16.42 -3.09 18.89
CA GLN A 83 17.88 -3.18 18.95
C GLN A 83 18.50 -1.94 19.53
N GLN A 84 18.03 -0.76 19.13
CA GLN A 84 18.52 0.50 19.67
C GLN A 84 18.22 0.64 21.15
N GLN A 85 17.01 0.27 21.55
CA GLN A 85 16.59 0.36 22.94
C GLN A 85 17.49 -0.52 23.84
N PHE A 86 17.76 -1.74 23.41
CA PHE A 86 18.64 -2.65 24.15
C PHE A 86 20.07 -2.14 24.16
N ALA A 87 20.55 -1.60 23.06
CA ALA A 87 21.92 -1.08 22.97
C ALA A 87 22.16 0.11 23.91
N GLN A 88 21.11 0.90 24.19
CA GLN A 88 21.19 2.07 25.05
C GLN A 88 20.90 1.77 26.52
N ASP A 89 20.39 0.58 26.81
CA ASP A 89 20.06 0.18 28.16
C ASP A 89 21.35 -0.17 28.93
N PRO A 90 21.61 0.47 30.10
CA PRO A 90 22.84 0.20 30.86
C PRO A 90 22.98 -1.28 31.25
N ILE A 91 21.88 -1.97 31.41
CA ILE A 91 21.90 -3.40 31.78
C ILE A 91 22.35 -4.27 30.61
N TRP A 92 21.96 -3.89 29.42
CA TRP A 92 22.23 -4.66 28.21
C TRP A 92 23.39 -4.13 27.39
N GLY A 93 23.65 -2.83 27.51
CA GLY A 93 24.64 -2.16 26.70
C GLY A 93 26.01 -2.10 27.30
N GLY A 94 26.22 -2.73 28.38
CA GLY A 94 27.46 -2.85 29.17
C GLY A 94 28.71 -2.22 28.61
#